data_0c7f5c1a46aa1b3b2a9925f5dddd0c56
#
_entry.id   0c7f5c1a46aa1b3b2a9925f5dddd0c56
#
_cell.length_a   1.000
_cell.length_b   1.000
_cell.length_c   1.000
_cell.angle_alpha   90.00
_cell.angle_beta   90.00
_cell.angle_gamma   90.00
#
_symmetry.space_group_name_H-M   'P 1'
#
loop_
_entity.id
_entity.type
_entity.pdbx_description
1 polymer ?
#
loop_
_entity_poly.entity_id
_entity_poly.type
_entity_poly.pdbx_seq_one_letter_code
_entity_poly.pdbx_strand_id
1 'polypeptide(L)'
;MVSYPSYDNNKFSNTVDADYYAKVSTSSASMLLNRATMQKTAPGSTFKMVTATTALEEGVITPGSTVHDNVQFTKINKPWPKCWSTYSHGNINVSQAIQHSCNYFFYEMGYRLGGGHNLIVDNEKGLNKLKKYAGKYGLTSKSGIELPEADPTFSSIDVVRSSIGQGTNNYTPVQLSRYVTTVANGKT
;
A
#
# COMPACT_ATOMS: atom_id res chain seq x y z
N MET A 1 -14.29 10.96 7.54
CA MET A 1 -14.30 9.89 6.51
C MET A 1 -15.76 9.54 6.21
N VAL A 2 -16.09 9.24 4.97
CA VAL A 2 -17.48 8.97 4.52
C VAL A 2 -17.50 7.61 3.81
N SER A 3 -18.57 6.83 4.06
CA SER A 3 -18.86 5.59 3.32
C SER A 3 -20.10 5.81 2.44
N TYR A 4 -19.96 5.60 1.12
CA TYR A 4 -21.05 5.76 0.15
C TYR A 4 -20.96 4.64 -0.91
N PRO A 5 -22.09 4.10 -1.37
CA PRO A 5 -23.46 4.37 -0.95
C PRO A 5 -23.74 3.90 0.48
N SER A 6 -24.73 4.50 1.12
CA SER A 6 -25.10 4.27 2.51
C SER A 6 -26.64 4.11 2.63
N TYR A 7 -27.11 4.00 3.84
CA TYR A 7 -28.53 3.82 4.16
C TYR A 7 -29.02 4.90 5.13
N ASP A 8 -30.34 5.06 5.24
CA ASP A 8 -30.96 5.97 6.18
C ASP A 8 -31.04 5.33 7.58
N ASN A 9 -30.22 5.82 8.51
CA ASN A 9 -30.18 5.33 9.90
C ASN A 9 -31.52 5.50 10.64
N ASN A 10 -32.35 6.48 10.26
CA ASN A 10 -33.65 6.70 10.91
C ASN A 10 -34.59 5.52 10.70
N LYS A 11 -34.42 4.76 9.63
CA LYS A 11 -35.18 3.54 9.32
C LYS A 11 -34.86 2.35 10.24
N PHE A 12 -33.80 2.46 11.03
CA PHE A 12 -33.37 1.45 12.00
C PHE A 12 -33.42 1.95 13.44
N SER A 13 -33.83 3.21 13.66
CA SER A 13 -34.03 3.73 15.02
C SER A 13 -35.40 3.28 15.58
N ASN A 14 -35.43 2.88 16.83
CA ASN A 14 -36.59 2.36 17.58
C ASN A 14 -37.14 1.02 17.08
N THR A 15 -37.54 0.90 15.85
CA THR A 15 -37.99 -0.34 15.19
C THR A 15 -37.37 -0.45 13.81
N VAL A 16 -36.93 -1.67 13.46
CA VAL A 16 -36.39 -1.94 12.12
C VAL A 16 -37.54 -1.93 11.11
N ASP A 17 -37.46 -1.03 10.12
CA ASP A 17 -38.35 -1.07 8.95
C ASP A 17 -37.91 -2.30 8.08
N ALA A 18 -38.71 -3.38 8.16
CA ALA A 18 -38.40 -4.66 7.53
C ALA A 18 -38.31 -4.57 6.02
N ASP A 19 -39.17 -3.80 5.38
CA ASP A 19 -39.18 -3.63 3.92
C ASP A 19 -37.93 -2.84 3.48
N TYR A 20 -37.59 -1.82 4.21
CA TYR A 20 -36.38 -1.05 3.96
C TYR A 20 -35.13 -1.90 4.19
N TYR A 21 -35.07 -2.70 5.27
CA TYR A 21 -33.96 -3.63 5.52
C TYR A 21 -33.81 -4.62 4.39
N ALA A 22 -34.88 -5.25 3.93
CA ALA A 22 -34.86 -6.17 2.79
C ALA A 22 -34.29 -5.48 1.53
N LYS A 23 -34.70 -4.25 1.25
CA LYS A 23 -34.20 -3.45 0.12
C LYS A 23 -32.71 -3.16 0.23
N VAL A 24 -32.20 -2.71 1.38
CA VAL A 24 -30.79 -2.33 1.51
C VAL A 24 -29.87 -3.54 1.65
N SER A 25 -30.33 -4.65 2.27
CA SER A 25 -29.54 -5.87 2.45
C SER A 25 -29.34 -6.64 1.13
N THR A 26 -30.29 -6.56 0.19
CA THR A 26 -30.23 -7.18 -1.13
C THR A 26 -29.67 -6.26 -2.23
N SER A 27 -29.33 -5.02 -1.87
CA SER A 27 -28.83 -4.03 -2.83
C SER A 27 -27.50 -4.44 -3.43
N SER A 28 -27.40 -4.47 -4.75
CA SER A 28 -26.13 -4.66 -5.48
C SER A 28 -25.09 -3.60 -5.15
N ALA A 29 -25.51 -2.45 -4.65
CA ALA A 29 -24.65 -1.37 -4.19
C ALA A 29 -24.01 -1.64 -2.79
N SER A 30 -24.36 -2.77 -2.12
CA SER A 30 -23.86 -3.14 -0.79
C SER A 30 -23.97 -1.97 0.20
N MET A 31 -25.18 -1.43 0.37
CA MET A 31 -25.43 -0.20 1.13
C MET A 31 -25.10 -0.33 2.63
N LEU A 32 -25.18 -1.55 3.19
CA LEU A 32 -24.83 -1.84 4.58
C LEU A 32 -23.31 -1.95 4.83
N LEU A 33 -22.50 -2.04 3.75
CA LEU A 33 -21.06 -2.15 3.89
C LEU A 33 -20.44 -0.81 4.28
N ASN A 34 -19.82 -0.74 5.45
CA ASN A 34 -18.96 0.39 5.81
C ASN A 34 -17.62 0.30 5.04
N ARG A 35 -17.55 0.97 3.92
CA ARG A 35 -16.36 0.93 3.04
C ARG A 35 -15.12 1.53 3.69
N ALA A 36 -15.29 2.48 4.59
CA ALA A 36 -14.16 3.12 5.27
C ALA A 36 -13.38 2.13 6.15
N THR A 37 -14.06 1.12 6.72
CA THR A 37 -13.48 0.20 7.69
C THR A 37 -13.42 -1.25 7.22
N MET A 38 -14.25 -1.63 6.25
CA MET A 38 -14.40 -3.03 5.84
C MET A 38 -13.91 -3.31 4.41
N GLN A 39 -13.95 -2.31 3.51
CA GLN A 39 -13.47 -2.51 2.15
C GLN A 39 -11.97 -2.25 2.09
N LYS A 40 -11.23 -3.22 1.54
CA LYS A 40 -9.77 -3.11 1.37
C LYS A 40 -9.41 -2.78 -0.07
N THR A 41 -8.29 -2.09 -0.25
CA THR A 41 -7.70 -1.77 -1.56
C THR A 41 -6.18 -1.78 -1.46
N ALA A 42 -5.52 -2.02 -2.59
CA ALA A 42 -4.07 -1.89 -2.67
C ALA A 42 -3.66 -0.43 -2.42
N PRO A 43 -2.65 -0.15 -1.58
CA PRO A 43 -2.21 1.21 -1.27
C PRO A 43 -1.57 1.91 -2.48
N GLY A 44 -1.07 1.15 -3.45
CA GLY A 44 -0.37 1.71 -4.60
C GLY A 44 0.79 2.60 -4.21
N SER A 45 1.01 3.67 -4.96
CA SER A 45 2.16 4.57 -4.80
C SER A 45 2.26 5.25 -3.43
N THR A 46 1.21 5.28 -2.62
CA THR A 46 1.30 5.79 -1.25
C THR A 46 2.25 4.94 -0.39
N PHE A 47 2.37 3.65 -0.69
CA PHE A 47 3.27 2.72 0.01
C PHE A 47 4.76 3.02 -0.23
N LYS A 48 5.12 3.79 -1.25
CA LYS A 48 6.50 4.14 -1.60
C LYS A 48 7.25 4.84 -0.46
N MET A 49 6.54 5.53 0.43
CA MET A 49 7.15 6.11 1.64
C MET A 49 7.67 5.03 2.59
N VAL A 50 6.93 3.93 2.77
CA VAL A 50 7.39 2.77 3.55
C VAL A 50 8.66 2.20 2.92
N THR A 51 8.65 2.01 1.61
CA THR A 51 9.79 1.44 0.88
C THR A 51 11.01 2.35 0.93
N ALA A 52 10.83 3.67 0.78
CA ALA A 52 11.90 4.65 0.90
C ALA A 52 12.56 4.60 2.30
N THR A 53 11.73 4.64 3.35
CA THR A 53 12.20 4.52 4.73
C THR A 53 12.94 3.19 4.94
N THR A 54 12.36 2.07 4.47
CA THR A 54 13.01 0.76 4.60
C THR A 54 14.38 0.74 3.92
N ALA A 55 14.47 1.29 2.70
CA ALA A 55 15.71 1.30 1.93
C ALA A 55 16.81 2.15 2.59
N LEU A 56 16.46 3.29 3.16
CA LEU A 56 17.36 4.16 3.89
C LEU A 56 17.80 3.53 5.22
N GLU A 57 16.88 3.05 6.02
CA GLU A 57 17.14 2.49 7.35
C GLU A 57 17.88 1.13 7.30
N GLU A 58 17.65 0.33 6.27
CA GLU A 58 18.38 -0.91 6.05
C GLU A 58 19.74 -0.67 5.30
N GLY A 59 20.08 0.58 5.03
CA GLY A 59 21.36 0.98 4.44
C GLY A 59 21.58 0.51 2.98
N VAL A 60 20.50 0.16 2.26
CA VAL A 60 20.62 -0.23 0.83
C VAL A 60 20.81 0.97 -0.08
N ILE A 61 20.47 2.16 0.42
CA ILE A 61 20.77 3.46 -0.20
C ILE A 61 21.08 4.51 0.87
N THR A 62 21.71 5.59 0.44
CA THR A 62 21.81 6.86 1.18
C THR A 62 20.92 7.92 0.50
N PRO A 63 20.64 9.08 1.13
CA PRO A 63 19.88 10.15 0.48
C PRO A 63 20.48 10.63 -0.86
N GLY A 64 21.81 10.53 -1.03
CA GLY A 64 22.51 10.89 -2.25
C GLY A 64 22.61 9.78 -3.30
N SER A 65 22.22 8.55 -2.96
CA SER A 65 22.26 7.43 -3.90
C SER A 65 21.30 7.65 -5.07
N THR A 66 21.75 7.42 -6.29
CA THR A 66 20.92 7.54 -7.49
C THR A 66 20.68 6.18 -8.15
N VAL A 67 19.57 6.07 -8.85
CA VAL A 67 19.21 4.96 -9.73
C VAL A 67 18.83 5.53 -11.08
N HIS A 68 19.37 4.93 -12.16
CA HIS A 68 18.95 5.27 -13.52
C HIS A 68 17.64 4.54 -13.87
N ASP A 69 16.63 5.30 -14.24
CA ASP A 69 15.32 4.74 -14.67
C ASP A 69 15.40 4.30 -16.13
N ASN A 70 15.40 2.99 -16.37
CA ASN A 70 15.34 2.41 -17.72
C ASN A 70 13.90 2.12 -18.17
N VAL A 71 12.89 2.70 -17.53
CA VAL A 71 11.45 2.52 -17.79
C VAL A 71 10.97 1.09 -17.49
N GLN A 72 11.65 0.07 -18.01
CA GLN A 72 11.32 -1.34 -17.80
C GLN A 72 12.34 -2.02 -16.89
N PHE A 73 11.87 -2.63 -15.81
CA PHE A 73 12.72 -3.30 -14.82
C PHE A 73 12.97 -4.74 -15.23
N THR A 74 14.17 -5.02 -15.73
CA THR A 74 14.56 -6.32 -16.33
C THR A 74 15.43 -7.19 -15.43
N LYS A 75 15.67 -6.78 -14.17
CA LYS A 75 16.54 -7.51 -13.22
C LYS A 75 15.82 -8.69 -12.52
N ILE A 76 14.63 -9.06 -12.98
CA ILE A 76 13.87 -10.23 -12.52
C ILE A 76 13.37 -11.02 -13.72
N ASN A 77 12.86 -12.23 -13.48
CA ASN A 77 12.21 -13.01 -14.52
C ASN A 77 10.93 -12.34 -15.03
N LYS A 78 10.58 -12.59 -16.29
CA LYS A 78 9.33 -12.11 -16.89
C LYS A 78 8.09 -12.59 -16.11
N PRO A 79 6.99 -11.80 -16.09
CA PRO A 79 6.80 -10.54 -16.84
C PRO A 79 7.51 -9.36 -16.15
N TRP A 80 8.22 -8.56 -16.94
CA TRP A 80 8.95 -7.41 -16.44
C TRP A 80 8.02 -6.23 -16.11
N PRO A 81 8.04 -5.70 -14.90
CA PRO A 81 7.25 -4.51 -14.55
C PRO A 81 7.84 -3.25 -15.19
N LYS A 82 6.95 -2.28 -15.45
CA LYS A 82 7.31 -1.01 -16.08
C LYS A 82 7.02 0.17 -15.16
N CYS A 83 7.78 1.24 -15.35
CA CYS A 83 7.39 2.54 -14.82
C CYS A 83 6.04 2.96 -15.44
N TRP A 84 5.31 3.83 -14.73
CA TRP A 84 4.08 4.41 -15.27
C TRP A 84 4.38 5.39 -16.42
N SER A 85 5.53 6.06 -16.35
CA SER A 85 6.03 6.94 -17.41
C SER A 85 6.56 6.10 -18.57
N THR A 86 6.31 6.57 -19.80
CA THR A 86 6.88 6.03 -21.04
C THR A 86 8.28 6.55 -21.32
N TYR A 87 8.70 7.58 -20.57
CA TYR A 87 10.02 8.19 -20.64
C TYR A 87 10.81 7.93 -19.37
N SER A 88 12.12 7.82 -19.52
CA SER A 88 13.03 7.71 -18.38
C SER A 88 13.01 8.98 -17.52
N HIS A 89 13.00 8.82 -16.20
CA HIS A 89 13.23 9.93 -15.27
C HIS A 89 14.73 10.28 -15.11
N GLY A 90 15.61 9.59 -15.85
CA GLY A 90 17.06 9.77 -15.73
C GLY A 90 17.65 9.19 -14.45
N ASN A 91 18.74 9.76 -13.99
CA ASN A 91 19.37 9.43 -12.71
C ASN A 91 18.67 10.20 -11.60
N ILE A 92 17.92 9.50 -10.76
CA ILE A 92 17.15 10.12 -9.69
C ILE A 92 17.51 9.52 -8.32
N ASN A 93 17.50 10.36 -7.30
CA ASN A 93 17.63 9.94 -5.89
C ASN A 93 16.24 9.64 -5.29
N VAL A 94 16.21 9.21 -4.02
CA VAL A 94 14.97 8.81 -3.34
C VAL A 94 13.93 9.94 -3.27
N SER A 95 14.35 11.19 -3.05
CA SER A 95 13.45 12.35 -3.01
C SER A 95 12.79 12.61 -4.37
N GLN A 96 13.60 12.62 -5.42
CA GLN A 96 13.11 12.75 -6.80
C GLN A 96 12.22 11.57 -7.22
N ALA A 97 12.57 10.36 -6.77
CA ALA A 97 11.75 9.16 -7.04
C ALA A 97 10.37 9.23 -6.38
N ILE A 98 10.26 9.81 -5.18
CA ILE A 98 8.98 10.09 -4.52
C ILE A 98 8.22 11.19 -5.29
N GLN A 99 8.88 12.31 -5.62
CA GLN A 99 8.31 13.43 -6.36
C GLN A 99 7.68 12.98 -7.69
N HIS A 100 8.39 12.18 -8.47
CA HIS A 100 7.93 11.66 -9.77
C HIS A 100 7.11 10.38 -9.64
N SER A 101 6.94 9.84 -8.45
CA SER A 101 6.31 8.53 -8.23
C SER A 101 6.91 7.44 -9.13
N CYS A 102 8.23 7.42 -9.31
CA CYS A 102 8.93 6.54 -10.23
C CYS A 102 8.86 5.08 -9.77
N ASN A 103 8.14 4.23 -10.48
CA ASN A 103 8.04 2.80 -10.14
C ASN A 103 9.38 2.09 -10.29
N TYR A 104 10.16 2.42 -11.32
CA TYR A 104 11.45 1.76 -11.57
C TYR A 104 12.39 1.87 -10.37
N PHE A 105 12.52 3.09 -9.79
CA PHE A 105 13.34 3.30 -8.60
C PHE A 105 12.90 2.37 -7.45
N PHE A 106 11.61 2.27 -7.20
CA PHE A 106 11.08 1.46 -6.09
C PHE A 106 11.13 -0.05 -6.39
N TYR A 107 11.05 -0.49 -7.64
CA TYR A 107 11.36 -1.87 -8.02
C TYR A 107 12.82 -2.22 -7.69
N GLU A 108 13.75 -1.31 -7.99
CA GLU A 108 15.16 -1.47 -7.63
C GLU A 108 15.34 -1.56 -6.11
N MET A 109 14.58 -0.77 -5.32
CA MET A 109 14.61 -0.88 -3.85
C MET A 109 14.13 -2.26 -3.37
N GLY A 110 13.00 -2.74 -3.88
CA GLY A 110 12.50 -4.08 -3.56
C GLY A 110 13.50 -5.17 -3.90
N TYR A 111 14.13 -5.08 -5.07
CA TYR A 111 15.16 -6.00 -5.52
C TYR A 111 16.38 -5.99 -4.58
N ARG A 112 16.91 -4.81 -4.21
CA ARG A 112 18.05 -4.68 -3.30
C ARG A 112 17.73 -5.16 -1.89
N LEU A 113 16.54 -4.86 -1.37
CA LEU A 113 16.09 -5.32 -0.05
C LEU A 113 16.07 -6.85 0.05
N GLY A 114 15.71 -7.52 -1.04
CA GLY A 114 15.79 -8.99 -1.17
C GLY A 114 17.18 -9.52 -1.51
N GLY A 115 18.22 -8.67 -1.53
CA GLY A 115 19.59 -9.11 -1.90
C GLY A 115 19.70 -9.56 -3.35
N GLY A 116 18.98 -8.90 -4.25
CA GLY A 116 18.85 -9.27 -5.66
C GLY A 116 20.21 -9.38 -6.39
N HIS A 117 20.40 -10.49 -7.10
CA HIS A 117 21.57 -10.78 -7.92
C HIS A 117 21.18 -11.74 -9.06
N ASN A 118 21.62 -11.44 -10.29
CA ASN A 118 21.47 -12.32 -11.46
C ASN A 118 20.03 -12.88 -11.64
N LEU A 119 19.04 -12.01 -11.71
CA LEU A 119 17.60 -12.33 -11.84
C LEU A 119 16.97 -13.03 -10.62
N ILE A 120 17.74 -13.28 -9.58
CA ILE A 120 17.28 -13.90 -8.34
C ILE A 120 17.03 -12.82 -7.30
N VAL A 121 15.93 -12.92 -6.57
CA VAL A 121 15.60 -12.06 -5.43
C VAL A 121 14.96 -12.92 -4.34
N ASP A 122 15.44 -12.77 -3.11
CA ASP A 122 14.82 -13.39 -1.95
C ASP A 122 13.61 -12.56 -1.50
N ASN A 123 12.44 -13.04 -1.92
CA ASN A 123 11.17 -12.37 -1.61
C ASN A 123 10.92 -12.31 -0.11
N GLU A 124 11.16 -13.40 0.62
CA GLU A 124 10.90 -13.46 2.06
C GLU A 124 11.78 -12.45 2.82
N LYS A 125 13.07 -12.43 2.55
CA LYS A 125 14.02 -11.49 3.15
C LYS A 125 13.60 -10.04 2.91
N GLY A 126 13.27 -9.69 1.67
CA GLY A 126 12.89 -8.32 1.32
C GLY A 126 11.53 -7.94 1.91
N LEU A 127 10.55 -8.83 1.87
CA LEU A 127 9.21 -8.60 2.46
C LEU A 127 9.26 -8.47 3.98
N ASN A 128 10.08 -9.26 4.66
CA ASN A 128 10.25 -9.14 6.12
C ASN A 128 10.80 -7.76 6.52
N LYS A 129 11.75 -7.23 5.75
CA LYS A 129 12.25 -5.86 5.94
C LYS A 129 11.15 -4.82 5.71
N LEU A 130 10.42 -4.89 4.60
CA LEU A 130 9.29 -4.00 4.33
C LEU A 130 8.21 -4.08 5.41
N LYS A 131 7.87 -5.29 5.88
CA LYS A 131 6.88 -5.53 6.93
C LYS A 131 7.26 -4.88 8.26
N LYS A 132 8.54 -4.96 8.63
CA LYS A 132 9.09 -4.32 9.83
C LYS A 132 8.79 -2.81 9.86
N TYR A 133 9.03 -2.11 8.74
CA TYR A 133 8.78 -0.67 8.67
C TYR A 133 7.31 -0.33 8.39
N ALA A 134 6.60 -1.16 7.62
CA ALA A 134 5.14 -1.04 7.49
C ALA A 134 4.44 -1.11 8.86
N GLY A 135 4.95 -1.96 9.77
CA GLY A 135 4.48 -2.03 11.16
C GLY A 135 4.68 -0.74 11.93
N LYS A 136 5.84 -0.09 11.77
CA LYS A 136 6.11 1.23 12.38
C LYS A 136 5.18 2.33 11.86
N TYR A 137 4.63 2.17 10.69
CA TYR A 137 3.62 3.06 10.11
C TYR A 137 2.17 2.60 10.39
N GLY A 138 2.00 1.56 11.20
CA GLY A 138 0.67 1.07 11.60
C GLY A 138 -0.04 0.23 10.54
N LEU A 139 0.63 -0.23 9.46
CA LEU A 139 0.00 -0.99 8.37
C LEU A 139 -0.07 -2.51 8.62
N THR A 140 0.36 -3.00 9.78
CA THR A 140 0.31 -4.44 10.11
C THR A 140 -0.71 -4.77 11.20
N SER A 141 -1.50 -3.81 11.65
CA SER A 141 -2.52 -3.96 12.66
C SER A 141 -3.76 -3.10 12.34
N LYS A 142 -4.89 -3.45 12.94
CA LYS A 142 -6.11 -2.61 12.90
C LYS A 142 -5.82 -1.21 13.43
N SER A 143 -6.60 -0.24 13.00
CA SER A 143 -6.42 1.17 13.38
C SER A 143 -6.71 1.46 14.85
N GLY A 144 -7.50 0.60 15.51
CA GLY A 144 -7.92 0.77 16.89
C GLY A 144 -9.19 1.61 17.07
N ILE A 145 -9.91 1.90 15.97
CA ILE A 145 -11.23 2.54 16.08
C ILE A 145 -12.25 1.57 16.69
N GLU A 146 -13.30 2.11 17.31
CA GLU A 146 -14.36 1.32 17.99
C GLU A 146 -15.30 0.59 17.02
N LEU A 147 -15.27 0.91 15.72
CA LEU A 147 -16.10 0.27 14.70
C LEU A 147 -15.49 -1.06 14.23
N PRO A 148 -16.32 -2.01 13.76
CA PRO A 148 -15.82 -3.19 13.08
C PRO A 148 -14.88 -2.82 11.93
N GLU A 149 -13.70 -3.46 11.90
CA GLU A 149 -12.64 -3.17 10.95
C GLU A 149 -12.06 -4.46 10.38
N ALA A 150 -11.90 -4.53 9.06
CA ALA A 150 -11.23 -5.65 8.40
C ALA A 150 -9.73 -5.67 8.72
N ASP A 151 -9.16 -6.87 8.84
CA ASP A 151 -7.73 -7.02 9.10
C ASP A 151 -6.90 -6.51 7.91
N PRO A 152 -5.81 -5.78 8.16
CA PRO A 152 -4.89 -5.38 7.10
C PRO A 152 -4.21 -6.61 6.49
N THR A 153 -3.92 -6.54 5.20
CA THR A 153 -3.17 -7.58 4.51
C THR A 153 -1.86 -6.99 4.02
N PHE A 154 -0.75 -7.41 4.64
CA PHE A 154 0.58 -7.13 4.13
C PHE A 154 0.95 -8.17 3.05
N SER A 155 1.68 -7.76 2.02
CA SER A 155 2.05 -8.65 0.93
C SER A 155 2.92 -9.83 1.40
N SER A 156 2.62 -11.00 0.88
CA SER A 156 3.37 -12.25 1.10
C SER A 156 4.11 -12.74 -0.13
N ILE A 157 4.03 -12.00 -1.24
CA ILE A 157 4.64 -12.39 -2.52
C ILE A 157 5.31 -11.19 -3.19
N ASP A 158 6.32 -11.45 -4.03
CA ASP A 158 6.90 -10.50 -4.97
C ASP A 158 7.30 -9.16 -4.33
N VAL A 159 8.44 -9.14 -3.67
CA VAL A 159 8.98 -7.95 -3.01
C VAL A 159 9.14 -6.76 -3.97
N VAL A 160 9.44 -7.03 -5.25
CA VAL A 160 9.64 -5.98 -6.27
C VAL A 160 8.34 -5.23 -6.53
N ARG A 161 7.22 -5.94 -6.76
CA ARG A 161 5.92 -5.30 -6.96
C ARG A 161 5.31 -4.79 -5.65
N SER A 162 5.60 -5.48 -4.55
CA SER A 162 5.14 -5.03 -3.22
C SER A 162 5.76 -3.71 -2.81
N SER A 163 6.96 -3.38 -3.27
CA SER A 163 7.66 -2.12 -2.98
C SER A 163 6.95 -0.87 -3.53
N ILE A 164 6.00 -1.02 -4.47
CA ILE A 164 5.14 0.05 -4.97
C ILE A 164 3.69 -0.06 -4.46
N GLY A 165 3.47 -0.86 -3.42
CA GLY A 165 2.15 -1.08 -2.83
C GLY A 165 1.22 -1.99 -3.66
N GLN A 166 1.77 -2.80 -4.53
CA GLN A 166 1.11 -3.87 -5.27
C GLN A 166 1.36 -5.24 -4.59
N GLY A 167 1.34 -6.33 -5.35
CA GLY A 167 1.41 -7.67 -4.78
C GLY A 167 0.07 -8.02 -4.13
N THR A 168 0.11 -8.53 -2.89
CA THR A 168 -1.09 -8.83 -2.12
C THR A 168 -1.36 -7.81 -1.01
N ASN A 169 -0.70 -6.63 -1.02
CA ASN A 169 -0.97 -5.53 -0.10
C ASN A 169 -2.42 -5.06 -0.24
N ASN A 170 -3.16 -5.01 0.88
CA ASN A 170 -4.57 -4.65 0.85
C ASN A 170 -5.02 -4.07 2.21
N TYR A 171 -5.44 -2.82 2.23
CA TYR A 171 -5.75 -2.05 3.43
C TYR A 171 -7.07 -1.32 3.31
N THR A 172 -7.71 -1.07 4.45
CA THR A 172 -8.91 -0.23 4.50
C THR A 172 -8.55 1.26 4.41
N PRO A 173 -9.48 2.13 3.97
CA PRO A 173 -9.26 3.57 4.00
C PRO A 173 -8.86 4.11 5.37
N VAL A 174 -9.40 3.58 6.47
CA VAL A 174 -9.03 4.02 7.82
C VAL A 174 -7.58 3.66 8.17
N GLN A 175 -7.11 2.47 7.76
CA GLN A 175 -5.70 2.08 7.94
C GLN A 175 -4.76 2.97 7.13
N LEU A 176 -5.12 3.27 5.89
CA LEU A 176 -4.35 4.19 5.04
C LEU A 176 -4.37 5.62 5.61
N SER A 177 -5.48 6.07 6.17
CA SER A 177 -5.57 7.39 6.82
C SER A 177 -4.63 7.47 8.04
N ARG A 178 -4.62 6.46 8.91
CA ARG A 178 -3.66 6.37 10.03
C ARG A 178 -2.22 6.41 9.53
N TYR A 179 -1.91 5.63 8.52
CA TYR A 179 -0.58 5.61 7.90
C TYR A 179 -0.15 7.00 7.41
N VAL A 180 -1.01 7.69 6.66
CA VAL A 180 -0.70 9.05 6.17
C VAL A 180 -0.51 10.03 7.32
N THR A 181 -1.32 9.91 8.38
CA THR A 181 -1.19 10.72 9.60
C THR A 181 0.17 10.47 10.28
N THR A 182 0.60 9.20 10.36
CA THR A 182 1.92 8.84 10.90
C THR A 182 3.05 9.48 10.07
N VAL A 183 2.95 9.44 8.74
CA VAL A 183 3.94 10.09 7.86
C VAL A 183 3.98 11.60 8.10
N ALA A 184 2.81 12.25 8.24
CA ALA A 184 2.71 13.70 8.41
C ALA A 184 3.21 14.18 9.77
N ASN A 185 2.95 13.42 10.83
CA ASN A 185 3.23 13.83 12.21
C ASN A 185 4.52 13.23 12.80
N GLY A 186 5.13 12.26 12.12
CA GLY A 186 6.29 11.52 12.62
C GLY A 186 6.01 10.68 13.88
N LYS A 187 4.73 10.38 14.16
CA LYS A 187 4.29 9.61 15.34
C LYS A 187 3.30 8.53 14.91
N THR A 188 3.45 7.34 15.50
CA THR A 188 2.48 6.23 15.39
C THR A 188 1.46 6.31 16.50
#